data_5a4dc8b4e4e2176571df962faa6760f1
#
_entry.id   5a4dc8b4e4e2176571df962faa6760f1
#
_cell.length_a   1.000
_cell.length_b   1.000
_cell.length_c   1.000
_cell.angle_alpha   90.00
_cell.angle_beta   90.00
_cell.angle_gamma   90.00
#
_symmetry.space_group_name_H-M   'P 1'
#
loop_
_entity.id
_entity.type
_entity.pdbx_description
1 polymer ?
#
loop_
_entity_poly.entity_id
_entity_poly.type
_entity_poly.pdbx_seq_one_letter_code
_entity_poly.pdbx_strand_id
1 'polypeptide(L)'
;MRKKIISAILTLVIISALISGCGKSSGTVVIGSKNFTEQIIMGNMLATLVEKNTDLKVDRKLNLGGTDVAFNALKSGDIDVYVEYTGTGLVNILKEPTQNNSDAVYNEVKKDFKEKYNLDWLEPIGFNNTYTLAISPSVEEKYHPKTISDLKKISSNLVLGSTMEFTERPDGYPGLKKTYNIKFKSVKGMDSGLRYPAIEKGDVDVIDAFSTDGMLKAYNLTVLKDDKNFFPPYYAAPLVRDDTLKKYPELKDVLNKLAGQINDETMRELNYKVDKLGEDPKTVADDFLKSKGLIK
;
A
#
# COMPACT_ATOMS: atom_id res chain seq x y z
N MET A 1 60.99 -22.07 33.57
CA MET A 1 59.67 -21.72 34.02
C MET A 1 59.07 -20.45 33.34
N ARG A 2 59.84 -19.33 33.29
CA ARG A 2 59.35 -18.06 32.66
C ARG A 2 58.87 -18.18 31.19
N LYS A 3 59.55 -18.93 30.31
CA LYS A 3 59.17 -19.11 28.90
C LYS A 3 57.86 -19.91 28.70
N LYS A 4 57.56 -20.88 29.59
CA LYS A 4 56.31 -21.64 29.54
C LYS A 4 55.10 -20.82 30.01
N ILE A 5 55.31 -19.90 30.96
CA ILE A 5 54.25 -18.99 31.45
C ILE A 5 53.90 -17.95 30.38
N ILE A 6 54.90 -17.41 29.67
CA ILE A 6 54.67 -16.44 28.59
C ILE A 6 53.91 -17.10 27.41
N SER A 7 54.24 -18.36 27.07
CA SER A 7 53.54 -19.10 26.03
C SER A 7 52.07 -19.40 26.40
N ALA A 8 51.80 -19.72 27.68
CA ALA A 8 50.43 -19.97 28.16
C ALA A 8 49.57 -18.69 28.19
N ILE A 9 50.16 -17.54 28.54
CA ILE A 9 49.46 -16.24 28.53
C ILE A 9 49.17 -15.79 27.10
N LEU A 10 50.09 -16.02 26.12
CA LEU A 10 49.87 -15.67 24.72
C LEU A 10 48.79 -16.52 24.09
N THR A 11 48.70 -17.81 24.45
CA THR A 11 47.61 -18.71 23.97
C THR A 11 46.28 -18.33 24.57
N LEU A 12 46.21 -17.88 25.83
CA LEU A 12 44.97 -17.45 26.46
C LEU A 12 44.42 -16.14 25.87
N VAL A 13 45.32 -15.21 25.46
CA VAL A 13 44.91 -13.95 24.80
C VAL A 13 44.39 -14.18 23.37
N ILE A 14 44.97 -15.15 22.65
CA ILE A 14 44.50 -15.51 21.30
C ILE A 14 43.12 -16.21 21.36
N ILE A 15 42.85 -17.04 22.37
CA ILE A 15 41.56 -17.69 22.56
C ILE A 15 40.49 -16.67 22.99
N SER A 16 40.85 -15.63 23.78
CA SER A 16 39.92 -14.55 24.14
C SER A 16 39.53 -13.65 22.95
N ALA A 17 40.38 -13.51 21.94
CA ALA A 17 40.11 -12.75 20.73
C ALA A 17 39.17 -13.47 19.74
N LEU A 18 39.03 -14.79 19.86
CA LEU A 18 38.13 -15.60 19.00
C LEU A 18 36.70 -15.72 19.56
N ILE A 19 36.46 -15.27 20.79
CA ILE A 19 35.12 -15.28 21.43
C ILE A 19 34.38 -13.92 21.27
N SER A 20 35.03 -12.93 20.64
CA SER A 20 34.33 -11.76 20.14
C SER A 20 33.48 -12.16 18.90
N GLY A 21 32.71 -13.23 19.00
CA GLY A 21 31.58 -13.50 18.14
C GLY A 21 30.63 -12.29 18.30
N CYS A 22 30.60 -11.41 17.32
CA CYS A 22 29.55 -10.45 17.16
C CYS A 22 28.21 -11.18 17.25
N GLY A 23 27.65 -11.26 18.45
CA GLY A 23 26.24 -11.37 18.63
C GLY A 23 25.66 -10.10 18.01
N LYS A 24 25.39 -10.14 16.69
CA LYS A 24 24.53 -9.12 16.07
C LYS A 24 23.27 -9.08 16.94
N SER A 25 23.13 -8.02 17.71
CA SER A 25 21.87 -7.73 18.39
C SER A 25 20.83 -7.71 17.28
N SER A 26 19.99 -8.72 17.23
CA SER A 26 18.91 -8.79 16.26
C SER A 26 18.03 -7.56 16.51
N GLY A 27 18.20 -6.52 15.67
CA GLY A 27 17.40 -5.31 15.77
C GLY A 27 15.94 -5.62 15.47
N THR A 28 15.06 -4.69 15.78
CA THR A 28 13.64 -4.80 15.45
C THR A 28 13.31 -3.78 14.35
N VAL A 29 12.54 -4.21 13.36
CA VAL A 29 11.94 -3.37 12.31
C VAL A 29 10.44 -3.36 12.52
N VAL A 30 9.84 -2.17 12.55
CA VAL A 30 8.40 -2.00 12.74
C VAL A 30 7.73 -1.79 11.39
N ILE A 31 6.85 -2.71 10.99
CA ILE A 31 6.15 -2.67 9.71
C ILE A 31 4.70 -2.26 9.92
N GLY A 32 4.31 -1.17 9.26
CA GLY A 32 2.95 -0.64 9.31
C GLY A 32 2.11 -1.01 8.10
N SER A 33 0.81 -0.69 8.19
CA SER A 33 -0.10 -0.66 7.04
C SER A 33 -1.25 0.31 7.25
N LYS A 34 -1.87 0.75 6.14
CA LYS A 34 -3.18 1.40 6.18
C LYS A 34 -4.27 0.37 6.54
N ASN A 35 -5.52 0.84 6.67
CA ASN A 35 -6.66 0.09 7.23
C ASN A 35 -7.54 -0.59 6.17
N PHE A 36 -6.98 -1.09 5.08
CA PHE A 36 -7.72 -1.86 4.08
C PHE A 36 -6.94 -3.12 3.64
N THR A 37 -7.65 -4.10 3.12
CA THR A 37 -7.19 -5.47 2.89
C THR A 37 -5.87 -5.56 2.16
N GLU A 38 -5.73 -4.88 1.01
CA GLU A 38 -4.51 -4.87 0.22
C GLU A 38 -3.28 -4.44 1.03
N GLN A 39 -3.44 -3.39 1.83
CA GLN A 39 -2.38 -2.87 2.68
C GLN A 39 -2.00 -3.84 3.80
N ILE A 40 -2.98 -4.55 4.37
CA ILE A 40 -2.73 -5.56 5.40
C ILE A 40 -2.00 -6.77 4.80
N ILE A 41 -2.39 -7.21 3.60
CA ILE A 41 -1.68 -8.27 2.86
C ILE A 41 -0.23 -7.83 2.57
N MET A 42 -0.05 -6.63 2.03
CA MET A 42 1.29 -6.11 1.69
C MET A 42 2.17 -5.94 2.92
N GLY A 43 1.62 -5.42 4.02
CA GLY A 43 2.34 -5.29 5.28
C GLY A 43 2.80 -6.66 5.82
N ASN A 44 1.97 -7.71 5.70
CA ASN A 44 2.37 -9.07 6.04
C ASN A 44 3.45 -9.61 5.09
N MET A 45 3.38 -9.34 3.78
CA MET A 45 4.43 -9.73 2.84
C MET A 45 5.78 -9.10 3.20
N LEU A 46 5.82 -7.78 3.45
CA LEU A 46 7.05 -7.10 3.87
C LEU A 46 7.59 -7.71 5.16
N ALA A 47 6.73 -7.93 6.15
CA ALA A 47 7.09 -8.51 7.44
C ALA A 47 7.68 -9.92 7.29
N THR A 48 7.01 -10.79 6.56
CA THR A 48 7.47 -12.16 6.34
C THR A 48 8.77 -12.20 5.53
N LEU A 49 8.95 -11.31 4.53
CA LEU A 49 10.21 -11.20 3.79
C LEU A 49 11.38 -10.85 4.72
N VAL A 50 11.20 -9.87 5.61
CA VAL A 50 12.24 -9.49 6.57
C VAL A 50 12.56 -10.66 7.52
N GLU A 51 11.54 -11.28 8.13
CA GLU A 51 11.70 -12.41 9.05
C GLU A 51 12.40 -13.63 8.44
N LYS A 52 12.15 -13.90 7.15
CA LYS A 52 12.66 -15.09 6.47
C LYS A 52 14.00 -14.89 5.78
N ASN A 53 14.40 -13.64 5.53
CA ASN A 53 15.60 -13.32 4.78
C ASN A 53 16.66 -12.55 5.60
N THR A 54 16.40 -12.27 6.88
CA THR A 54 17.33 -11.57 7.78
C THR A 54 17.28 -12.16 9.19
N ASP A 55 18.18 -11.74 10.06
CA ASP A 55 18.15 -12.06 11.50
C ASP A 55 17.35 -11.00 12.31
N LEU A 56 16.70 -10.04 11.64
CA LEU A 56 15.93 -8.98 12.28
C LEU A 56 14.60 -9.50 12.81
N LYS A 57 14.19 -8.97 13.96
CA LYS A 57 12.84 -9.16 14.48
C LYS A 57 11.90 -8.18 13.79
N VAL A 58 10.65 -8.58 13.62
CA VAL A 58 9.60 -7.71 13.05
C VAL A 58 8.49 -7.48 14.07
N ASP A 59 8.15 -6.22 14.27
CA ASP A 59 6.91 -5.81 14.92
C ASP A 59 5.89 -5.36 13.87
N ARG A 60 4.69 -5.96 13.88
CA ARG A 60 3.62 -5.65 12.93
C ARG A 60 2.63 -4.68 13.55
N LYS A 61 2.63 -3.43 13.10
CA LYS A 61 1.63 -2.42 13.42
C LYS A 61 0.71 -2.20 12.21
N LEU A 62 -0.05 -3.23 11.88
CA LEU A 62 -0.97 -3.20 10.74
C LEU A 62 -2.31 -2.55 11.10
N ASN A 63 -3.08 -2.12 10.06
CA ASN A 63 -4.41 -1.56 10.23
C ASN A 63 -4.43 -0.25 11.07
N LEU A 64 -3.47 0.64 10.85
CA LEU A 64 -3.32 1.86 11.64
C LEU A 64 -4.42 2.91 11.35
N GLY A 65 -4.83 3.04 10.10
CA GLY A 65 -5.77 4.06 9.64
C GLY A 65 -5.52 4.41 8.17
N GLY A 66 -6.03 5.55 7.73
CA GLY A 66 -5.80 6.07 6.38
C GLY A 66 -4.39 6.61 6.16
N THR A 67 -4.20 7.27 5.00
CA THR A 67 -2.90 7.81 4.55
C THR A 67 -2.23 8.70 5.60
N ASP A 68 -2.96 9.66 6.17
CA ASP A 68 -2.37 10.62 7.12
C ASP A 68 -1.89 9.94 8.40
N VAL A 69 -2.61 8.93 8.89
CA VAL A 69 -2.23 8.17 10.09
C VAL A 69 -0.96 7.36 9.84
N ALA A 70 -0.93 6.58 8.75
CA ALA A 70 0.23 5.76 8.41
C ALA A 70 1.48 6.61 8.09
N PHE A 71 1.31 7.69 7.34
CA PHE A 71 2.40 8.60 7.00
C PHE A 71 2.97 9.33 8.22
N ASN A 72 2.11 9.80 9.14
CA ASN A 72 2.56 10.41 10.38
C ASN A 72 3.29 9.41 11.28
N ALA A 73 2.81 8.15 11.38
CA ALA A 73 3.49 7.09 12.11
C ALA A 73 4.89 6.79 11.54
N LEU A 74 5.05 6.82 10.19
CA LEU A 74 6.35 6.67 9.56
C LEU A 74 7.29 7.85 9.87
N LYS A 75 6.79 9.09 9.79
CA LYS A 75 7.60 10.29 10.08
C LYS A 75 8.04 10.36 11.54
N SER A 76 7.16 9.98 12.48
CA SER A 76 7.48 9.98 13.92
C SER A 76 8.43 8.85 14.31
N GLY A 77 8.57 7.80 13.49
CA GLY A 77 9.34 6.62 13.80
C GLY A 77 8.56 5.57 14.62
N ASP A 78 7.25 5.68 14.69
CA ASP A 78 6.40 4.66 15.26
C ASP A 78 6.34 3.39 14.39
N ILE A 79 6.56 3.55 13.09
CA ILE A 79 6.83 2.48 12.12
C ILE A 79 8.05 2.83 11.29
N ASP A 80 8.71 1.82 10.72
CA ASP A 80 9.92 1.96 9.90
C ASP A 80 9.63 1.89 8.40
N VAL A 81 8.59 1.17 8.01
CA VAL A 81 8.19 0.95 6.62
C VAL A 81 6.70 0.62 6.51
N TYR A 82 6.09 1.08 5.43
CA TYR A 82 4.80 0.61 4.95
C TYR A 82 4.73 0.73 3.42
N VAL A 83 3.70 0.17 2.77
CA VAL A 83 3.48 0.35 1.33
C VAL A 83 2.68 1.63 1.11
N GLU A 84 3.19 2.52 0.24
CA GLU A 84 2.47 3.71 -0.20
C GLU A 84 2.32 3.71 -1.72
N TYR A 85 1.44 4.56 -2.24
CA TYR A 85 1.13 4.66 -3.66
C TYR A 85 1.64 5.98 -4.23
N THR A 86 2.26 5.92 -5.42
CA THR A 86 2.92 7.09 -6.03
C THR A 86 1.99 8.29 -6.20
N GLY A 87 0.76 8.09 -6.70
CA GLY A 87 -0.23 9.17 -6.84
C GLY A 87 -0.65 9.76 -5.51
N THR A 88 -0.77 8.93 -4.46
CA THR A 88 -1.05 9.41 -3.09
C THR A 88 0.11 10.25 -2.56
N GLY A 89 1.34 9.78 -2.77
CA GLY A 89 2.54 10.53 -2.43
C GLY A 89 2.56 11.90 -3.09
N LEU A 90 2.32 11.95 -4.40
CA LEU A 90 2.33 13.20 -5.18
C LEU A 90 1.23 14.16 -4.74
N VAL A 91 -0.04 13.71 -4.84
CA VAL A 91 -1.18 14.62 -4.75
C VAL A 91 -1.62 14.85 -3.28
N ASN A 92 -1.64 13.77 -2.46
CA ASN A 92 -2.15 13.91 -1.12
C ASN A 92 -1.09 14.32 -0.09
N ILE A 93 0.16 13.86 -0.23
CA ILE A 93 1.21 14.15 0.75
C ILE A 93 2.02 15.39 0.34
N LEU A 94 2.56 15.41 -0.88
CA LEU A 94 3.35 16.53 -1.39
C LEU A 94 2.50 17.74 -1.78
N LYS A 95 1.20 17.55 -2.03
CA LYS A 95 0.27 18.58 -2.53
C LYS A 95 0.63 19.12 -3.91
N GLU A 96 1.31 18.30 -4.71
CA GLU A 96 1.67 18.64 -6.09
C GLU A 96 0.51 18.37 -7.07
N PRO A 97 0.47 19.03 -8.22
CA PRO A 97 -0.54 18.79 -9.24
C PRO A 97 -0.55 17.34 -9.74
N THR A 98 -1.71 16.86 -10.17
CA THR A 98 -1.87 15.54 -10.79
C THR A 98 -1.04 15.42 -12.08
N GLN A 99 -0.33 14.31 -12.24
CA GLN A 99 0.45 13.94 -13.42
C GLN A 99 0.08 12.52 -13.84
N ASN A 100 0.12 12.24 -15.17
CA ASN A 100 -0.30 10.95 -15.73
C ASN A 100 0.86 10.07 -16.23
N ASN A 101 2.10 10.54 -16.18
CA ASN A 101 3.28 9.76 -16.54
C ASN A 101 3.81 9.04 -15.30
N SER A 102 3.72 7.71 -15.27
CA SER A 102 4.09 6.88 -14.10
C SER A 102 5.55 7.06 -13.66
N ASP A 103 6.47 7.13 -14.62
CA ASP A 103 7.89 7.26 -14.32
C ASP A 103 8.22 8.66 -13.76
N ALA A 104 7.59 9.70 -14.32
CA ALA A 104 7.73 11.06 -13.81
C ALA A 104 7.20 11.16 -12.37
N VAL A 105 5.99 10.63 -12.11
CA VAL A 105 5.40 10.63 -10.77
C VAL A 105 6.29 9.87 -9.77
N TYR A 106 6.77 8.67 -10.14
CA TYR A 106 7.64 7.89 -9.25
C TYR A 106 8.96 8.62 -8.95
N ASN A 107 9.62 9.18 -9.98
CA ASN A 107 10.87 9.89 -9.80
C ASN A 107 10.72 11.15 -8.94
N GLU A 108 9.61 11.87 -9.10
CA GLU A 108 9.31 13.05 -8.30
C GLU A 108 9.05 12.72 -6.85
N VAL A 109 8.17 11.75 -6.55
CA VAL A 109 7.93 11.35 -5.16
C VAL A 109 9.18 10.79 -4.51
N LYS A 110 9.98 9.99 -5.23
CA LYS A 110 11.24 9.44 -4.73
C LYS A 110 12.23 10.52 -4.32
N LYS A 111 12.39 11.53 -5.16
CA LYS A 111 13.27 12.68 -4.90
C LYS A 111 12.74 13.51 -3.73
N ASP A 112 11.50 13.94 -3.82
CA ASP A 112 10.94 14.93 -2.88
C ASP A 112 10.73 14.36 -1.48
N PHE A 113 10.36 13.07 -1.35
CA PHE A 113 10.28 12.42 -0.04
C PHE A 113 11.64 12.27 0.62
N LYS A 114 12.67 11.99 -0.18
CA LYS A 114 14.04 11.94 0.32
C LYS A 114 14.48 13.29 0.86
N GLU A 115 14.25 14.36 0.09
CA GLU A 115 14.69 15.71 0.43
C GLU A 115 13.87 16.33 1.59
N LYS A 116 12.53 16.15 1.56
CA LYS A 116 11.63 16.81 2.52
C LYS A 116 11.44 16.05 3.82
N TYR A 117 11.50 14.70 3.78
CA TYR A 117 11.11 13.84 4.91
C TYR A 117 12.16 12.84 5.35
N ASN A 118 13.30 12.69 4.63
CA ASN A 118 14.28 11.61 4.84
C ASN A 118 13.65 10.21 4.73
N LEU A 119 12.79 10.03 3.71
CA LEU A 119 12.11 8.77 3.41
C LEU A 119 12.51 8.30 2.01
N ASP A 120 12.77 7.01 1.86
CA ASP A 120 13.14 6.38 0.59
C ASP A 120 11.96 5.59 0.01
N TRP A 121 11.58 5.89 -1.24
CA TRP A 121 10.76 5.02 -2.05
C TRP A 121 11.62 3.91 -2.66
N LEU A 122 11.30 2.66 -2.36
CA LEU A 122 11.93 1.51 -2.98
C LEU A 122 11.26 1.19 -4.33
N GLU A 123 11.73 0.12 -5.00
CA GLU A 123 11.24 -0.23 -6.34
C GLU A 123 9.73 -0.60 -6.32
N PRO A 124 8.97 -0.19 -7.36
CA PRO A 124 7.55 -0.50 -7.47
C PRO A 124 7.28 -2.01 -7.50
N ILE A 125 6.25 -2.43 -6.77
CA ILE A 125 5.84 -3.83 -6.61
C ILE A 125 5.29 -4.41 -7.91
N GLY A 126 4.69 -3.55 -8.78
CA GLY A 126 4.30 -3.90 -10.14
C GLY A 126 2.82 -3.69 -10.47
N PHE A 127 1.97 -3.38 -9.48
CA PHE A 127 0.55 -3.10 -9.71
C PHE A 127 0.21 -1.62 -9.51
N ASN A 128 -0.84 -1.17 -10.22
CA ASN A 128 -1.36 0.19 -10.16
C ASN A 128 -2.75 0.18 -9.54
N ASN A 129 -2.84 0.50 -8.26
CA ASN A 129 -4.09 0.56 -7.52
C ASN A 129 -4.80 1.91 -7.77
N THR A 130 -5.20 2.17 -9.02
CA THR A 130 -5.86 3.43 -9.37
C THR A 130 -7.29 3.49 -8.84
N TYR A 131 -7.72 4.69 -8.45
CA TYR A 131 -9.12 4.94 -8.19
C TYR A 131 -9.98 4.74 -9.43
N THR A 132 -11.22 4.34 -9.19
CA THR A 132 -12.28 4.31 -10.19
C THR A 132 -13.63 4.60 -9.53
N LEU A 133 -14.69 4.77 -10.33
CA LEU A 133 -16.08 4.73 -9.85
C LEU A 133 -16.73 3.45 -10.34
N ALA A 134 -17.45 2.78 -9.44
CA ALA A 134 -18.24 1.62 -9.76
C ALA A 134 -19.73 1.91 -9.46
N ILE A 135 -20.62 1.41 -10.32
CA ILE A 135 -22.06 1.60 -10.23
C ILE A 135 -22.77 0.28 -9.98
N SER A 136 -23.92 0.37 -9.30
CA SER A 136 -24.80 -0.78 -9.07
C SER A 136 -25.41 -1.33 -10.36
N PRO A 137 -25.81 -2.62 -10.38
CA PRO A 137 -26.52 -3.21 -11.51
C PRO A 137 -27.78 -2.44 -11.89
N SER A 138 -28.52 -1.88 -10.92
CA SER A 138 -29.71 -1.10 -11.16
C SER A 138 -29.45 0.23 -11.89
N VAL A 139 -28.32 0.87 -11.60
CA VAL A 139 -27.87 2.08 -12.32
C VAL A 139 -27.44 1.73 -13.73
N GLU A 140 -26.68 0.63 -13.91
CA GLU A 140 -26.29 0.13 -15.24
C GLU A 140 -27.52 -0.18 -16.09
N GLU A 141 -28.48 -0.93 -15.57
CA GLU A 141 -29.70 -1.31 -16.29
C GLU A 141 -30.54 -0.11 -16.69
N LYS A 142 -30.63 0.89 -15.81
CA LYS A 142 -31.50 2.07 -16.05
C LYS A 142 -30.88 3.12 -16.96
N TYR A 143 -29.58 3.35 -16.86
CA TYR A 143 -28.90 4.51 -17.48
C TYR A 143 -27.79 4.15 -18.45
N HIS A 144 -27.26 2.93 -18.41
CA HIS A 144 -26.19 2.40 -19.25
C HIS A 144 -24.94 3.30 -19.35
N PRO A 145 -24.44 3.95 -18.26
CA PRO A 145 -23.25 4.77 -18.34
C PRO A 145 -22.01 3.89 -18.55
N LYS A 146 -21.06 4.35 -19.37
CA LYS A 146 -19.81 3.65 -19.68
C LYS A 146 -18.59 4.40 -19.17
N THR A 147 -18.71 5.70 -19.04
CA THR A 147 -17.62 6.60 -18.63
C THR A 147 -18.02 7.45 -17.43
N ILE A 148 -17.02 8.00 -16.74
CA ILE A 148 -17.31 8.96 -15.66
C ILE A 148 -18.00 10.21 -16.20
N SER A 149 -17.71 10.62 -17.45
CA SER A 149 -18.42 11.74 -18.11
C SER A 149 -19.92 11.50 -18.26
N ASP A 150 -20.37 10.26 -18.42
CA ASP A 150 -21.80 9.93 -18.55
C ASP A 150 -22.60 10.25 -17.29
N LEU A 151 -21.93 10.22 -16.12
CA LEU A 151 -22.58 10.57 -14.85
C LEU A 151 -23.05 12.03 -14.81
N LYS A 152 -22.52 12.92 -15.64
CA LYS A 152 -22.90 14.34 -15.64
C LYS A 152 -24.41 14.55 -15.75
N LYS A 153 -25.10 13.71 -16.50
CA LYS A 153 -26.56 13.85 -16.75
C LYS A 153 -27.41 13.21 -15.65
N ILE A 154 -26.87 12.28 -14.87
CA ILE A 154 -27.64 11.43 -13.96
C ILE A 154 -27.22 11.53 -12.50
N SER A 155 -26.01 12.05 -12.22
CA SER A 155 -25.45 12.08 -10.87
C SER A 155 -26.33 12.78 -9.82
N SER A 156 -27.13 13.78 -10.22
CA SER A 156 -28.05 14.47 -9.32
C SER A 156 -29.17 13.59 -8.77
N ASN A 157 -29.40 12.41 -9.36
CA ASN A 157 -30.37 11.41 -8.90
C ASN A 157 -29.70 10.28 -8.10
N LEU A 158 -28.36 10.21 -8.07
CA LEU A 158 -27.58 9.11 -7.50
C LEU A 158 -26.93 9.49 -6.18
N VAL A 159 -26.81 8.51 -5.30
CA VAL A 159 -26.08 8.61 -4.02
C VAL A 159 -24.69 8.00 -4.18
N LEU A 160 -23.65 8.77 -3.89
CA LEU A 160 -22.29 8.27 -3.82
C LEU A 160 -21.98 7.77 -2.40
N GLY A 161 -21.58 6.52 -2.26
CA GLY A 161 -20.92 5.97 -1.07
C GLY A 161 -19.41 5.92 -1.28
N SER A 162 -18.64 6.55 -0.44
CA SER A 162 -17.20 6.58 -0.65
C SER A 162 -16.39 6.52 0.64
N THR A 163 -15.08 6.24 0.52
CA THR A 163 -14.20 6.36 1.66
C THR A 163 -14.17 7.81 2.17
N MET A 164 -13.94 7.99 3.47
CA MET A 164 -13.81 9.33 4.06
C MET A 164 -12.70 10.12 3.34
N GLU A 165 -11.54 9.50 3.09
CA GLU A 165 -10.45 10.12 2.35
C GLU A 165 -10.87 10.63 0.98
N PHE A 166 -11.60 9.83 0.19
CA PHE A 166 -12.03 10.19 -1.15
C PHE A 166 -12.94 11.42 -1.17
N THR A 167 -13.72 11.64 -0.09
CA THR A 167 -14.56 12.84 0.02
C THR A 167 -13.79 14.14 0.13
N GLU A 168 -12.52 14.10 0.55
CA GLU A 168 -11.72 15.27 0.90
C GLU A 168 -10.52 15.50 -0.01
N ARG A 169 -9.99 14.45 -0.63
CA ARG A 169 -8.77 14.49 -1.45
C ARG A 169 -8.95 15.29 -2.76
N PRO A 170 -7.92 16.05 -3.19
CA PRO A 170 -7.93 16.73 -4.50
C PRO A 170 -8.11 15.76 -5.68
N ASP A 171 -7.53 14.56 -5.59
CA ASP A 171 -7.66 13.44 -6.54
C ASP A 171 -8.86 12.51 -6.21
N GLY A 172 -9.77 12.95 -5.34
CA GLY A 172 -11.03 12.29 -5.00
C GLY A 172 -12.24 13.05 -5.53
N TYR A 173 -13.34 13.01 -4.76
CA TYR A 173 -14.62 13.63 -5.15
C TYR A 173 -14.55 15.13 -5.45
N PRO A 174 -13.82 15.99 -4.70
CA PRO A 174 -13.65 17.40 -5.01
C PRO A 174 -13.10 17.64 -6.43
N GLY A 175 -12.08 16.90 -6.81
CA GLY A 175 -11.48 16.98 -8.14
C GLY A 175 -12.37 16.41 -9.22
N LEU A 176 -13.02 15.25 -8.99
CA LEU A 176 -14.00 14.67 -9.90
C LEU A 176 -15.15 15.63 -10.20
N LYS A 177 -15.72 16.23 -9.15
CA LYS A 177 -16.78 17.24 -9.27
C LYS A 177 -16.37 18.38 -10.20
N LYS A 178 -15.14 18.88 -10.07
CA LYS A 178 -14.59 19.96 -10.89
C LYS A 178 -14.33 19.50 -12.34
N THR A 179 -13.66 18.35 -12.52
CA THR A 179 -13.21 17.87 -13.82
C THR A 179 -14.34 17.38 -14.70
N TYR A 180 -15.27 16.61 -14.10
CA TYR A 180 -16.39 15.98 -14.81
C TYR A 180 -17.69 16.78 -14.74
N ASN A 181 -17.71 17.86 -13.94
CA ASN A 181 -18.93 18.64 -13.68
C ASN A 181 -20.08 17.76 -13.20
N ILE A 182 -19.79 16.86 -12.24
CA ILE A 182 -20.76 15.94 -11.61
C ILE A 182 -21.09 16.42 -10.21
N LYS A 183 -22.36 16.23 -9.80
CA LYS A 183 -22.81 16.53 -8.46
C LYS A 183 -23.83 15.47 -8.05
N PHE A 184 -23.46 14.62 -7.12
CA PHE A 184 -24.35 13.59 -6.60
C PHE A 184 -25.47 14.19 -5.74
N LYS A 185 -26.61 13.49 -5.67
CA LYS A 185 -27.74 13.83 -4.79
C LYS A 185 -27.30 13.94 -3.34
N SER A 186 -26.49 12.99 -2.90
CA SER A 186 -25.81 13.01 -1.60
C SER A 186 -24.51 12.22 -1.68
N VAL A 187 -23.60 12.49 -0.75
CA VAL A 187 -22.32 11.77 -0.59
C VAL A 187 -22.29 11.23 0.84
N LYS A 188 -22.10 9.93 0.97
CA LYS A 188 -21.98 9.23 2.25
C LYS A 188 -20.55 8.74 2.42
N GLY A 189 -19.80 9.41 3.29
CA GLY A 189 -18.47 8.94 3.72
C GLY A 189 -18.60 7.74 4.65
N MET A 190 -17.78 6.70 4.44
CA MET A 190 -17.79 5.49 5.24
C MET A 190 -16.42 4.80 5.25
N ASP A 191 -16.24 3.83 6.13
CA ASP A 191 -15.05 2.99 6.13
C ASP A 191 -14.98 2.14 4.84
N SER A 192 -13.75 1.87 4.39
CA SER A 192 -13.47 1.17 3.13
C SER A 192 -14.27 -0.13 2.96
N GLY A 193 -14.34 -0.97 4.00
CA GLY A 193 -15.07 -2.24 3.96
C GLY A 193 -16.59 -2.13 3.88
N LEU A 194 -17.17 -0.95 4.17
CA LEU A 194 -18.64 -0.76 4.17
C LEU A 194 -19.22 -0.39 2.81
N ARG A 195 -18.42 0.02 1.84
CA ARG A 195 -18.87 0.45 0.51
C ARG A 195 -19.63 -0.64 -0.25
N TYR A 196 -19.07 -1.85 -0.26
CA TYR A 196 -19.66 -2.99 -0.98
C TYR A 196 -20.98 -3.47 -0.36
N PRO A 197 -21.08 -3.69 0.97
CA PRO A 197 -22.38 -3.95 1.60
C PRO A 197 -23.41 -2.83 1.38
N ALA A 198 -23.00 -1.56 1.35
CA ALA A 198 -23.91 -0.44 1.14
C ALA A 198 -24.49 -0.40 -0.29
N ILE A 199 -23.67 -0.65 -1.32
CA ILE A 199 -24.16 -0.68 -2.71
C ILE A 199 -25.00 -1.94 -2.98
N GLU A 200 -24.68 -3.08 -2.38
CA GLU A 200 -25.48 -4.30 -2.47
C GLU A 200 -26.89 -4.11 -1.90
N LYS A 201 -27.02 -3.43 -0.77
CA LYS A 201 -28.30 -3.13 -0.12
C LYS A 201 -29.09 -2.02 -0.82
N GLY A 202 -28.50 -1.32 -1.78
CA GLY A 202 -29.11 -0.16 -2.42
C GLY A 202 -29.10 1.11 -1.57
N ASP A 203 -28.29 1.18 -0.50
CA ASP A 203 -28.13 2.37 0.32
C ASP A 203 -27.36 3.48 -0.42
N VAL A 204 -26.60 3.10 -1.44
CA VAL A 204 -25.85 3.95 -2.38
C VAL A 204 -25.91 3.38 -3.78
N ASP A 205 -25.74 4.23 -4.79
CA ASP A 205 -25.86 3.89 -6.22
C ASP A 205 -24.50 3.76 -6.90
N VAL A 206 -23.53 4.51 -6.41
CA VAL A 206 -22.15 4.61 -6.92
C VAL A 206 -21.19 4.50 -5.75
N ILE A 207 -20.07 3.84 -5.95
CA ILE A 207 -18.97 3.84 -4.97
C ILE A 207 -17.68 4.28 -5.64
N ASP A 208 -16.76 4.88 -4.85
CA ASP A 208 -15.34 4.86 -5.20
C ASP A 208 -14.84 3.44 -5.01
N ALA A 209 -13.98 2.99 -5.89
CA ALA A 209 -13.39 1.68 -5.86
C ALA A 209 -11.93 1.75 -6.35
N PHE A 210 -11.23 0.65 -6.25
CA PHE A 210 -9.87 0.53 -6.76
C PHE A 210 -9.80 -0.53 -7.86
N SER A 211 -8.93 -0.34 -8.83
CA SER A 211 -8.72 -1.30 -9.93
C SER A 211 -8.36 -2.72 -9.44
N THR A 212 -7.78 -2.82 -8.25
CA THR A 212 -7.40 -4.08 -7.60
C THR A 212 -8.46 -4.68 -6.67
N ASP A 213 -9.63 -4.03 -6.53
CA ASP A 213 -10.70 -4.52 -5.65
C ASP A 213 -11.33 -5.81 -6.20
N GLY A 214 -11.12 -6.94 -5.52
CA GLY A 214 -11.70 -8.24 -5.88
C GLY A 214 -13.23 -8.28 -5.80
N MET A 215 -13.82 -7.43 -4.96
CA MET A 215 -15.26 -7.37 -4.71
C MET A 215 -16.05 -6.77 -5.88
N LEU A 216 -15.44 -6.03 -6.80
CA LEU A 216 -16.12 -5.48 -7.99
C LEU A 216 -16.84 -6.58 -8.78
N LYS A 217 -16.15 -7.69 -9.04
CA LYS A 217 -16.74 -8.85 -9.72
C LYS A 217 -17.76 -9.59 -8.86
N ALA A 218 -17.45 -9.73 -7.55
CA ALA A 218 -18.30 -10.47 -6.62
C ALA A 218 -19.70 -9.85 -6.46
N TYR A 219 -19.81 -8.52 -6.57
CA TYR A 219 -21.06 -7.76 -6.49
C TYR A 219 -21.61 -7.35 -7.87
N ASN A 220 -21.04 -7.88 -8.96
CA ASN A 220 -21.44 -7.58 -10.33
C ASN A 220 -21.53 -6.07 -10.61
N LEU A 221 -20.56 -5.30 -10.12
CA LEU A 221 -20.52 -3.85 -10.31
C LEU A 221 -19.91 -3.50 -11.66
N THR A 222 -20.45 -2.47 -12.31
CA THR A 222 -19.86 -1.92 -13.54
C THR A 222 -18.89 -0.81 -13.21
N VAL A 223 -17.63 -0.99 -13.62
CA VAL A 223 -16.56 0.01 -13.49
C VAL A 223 -16.68 1.02 -14.61
N LEU A 224 -16.68 2.31 -14.28
CA LEU A 224 -16.72 3.39 -15.26
C LEU A 224 -15.33 3.77 -15.73
N LYS A 225 -15.17 3.94 -17.05
CA LYS A 225 -13.91 4.40 -17.63
C LYS A 225 -13.64 5.85 -17.24
N ASP A 226 -12.44 6.14 -16.75
CA ASP A 226 -11.92 7.49 -16.57
C ASP A 226 -11.49 8.06 -17.93
N ASP A 227 -12.46 8.64 -18.66
CA ASP A 227 -12.29 9.11 -20.04
C ASP A 227 -11.55 10.44 -20.16
N LYS A 228 -11.27 11.11 -19.03
CA LYS A 228 -10.45 12.34 -19.00
C LYS A 228 -9.08 12.12 -18.35
N ASN A 229 -8.73 10.89 -17.99
CA ASN A 229 -7.50 10.56 -17.28
C ASN A 229 -7.28 11.46 -16.04
N PHE A 230 -8.31 11.58 -15.23
CA PHE A 230 -8.29 12.42 -14.03
C PHE A 230 -7.41 11.83 -12.94
N PHE A 231 -7.49 10.51 -12.75
CA PHE A 231 -6.73 9.83 -11.72
C PHE A 231 -5.25 9.67 -12.12
N PRO A 232 -4.31 10.05 -11.25
CA PRO A 232 -2.89 9.77 -11.50
C PRO A 232 -2.59 8.27 -11.40
N PRO A 233 -1.39 7.82 -11.80
CA PRO A 233 -0.94 6.46 -11.51
C PRO A 233 -0.66 6.28 -10.02
N TYR A 234 -1.12 5.13 -9.46
CA TYR A 234 -0.94 4.76 -8.05
C TYR A 234 -0.13 3.46 -7.94
N TYR A 235 1.11 3.45 -8.42
CA TYR A 235 1.99 2.30 -8.26
C TYR A 235 2.39 2.12 -6.81
N ALA A 236 2.18 0.91 -6.30
CA ALA A 236 2.55 0.55 -4.94
C ALA A 236 4.04 0.33 -4.80
N ALA A 237 4.65 0.89 -3.77
CA ALA A 237 6.06 0.66 -3.44
C ALA A 237 6.29 0.76 -1.92
N PRO A 238 7.29 0.05 -1.36
CA PRO A 238 7.67 0.24 0.03
C PRO A 238 8.24 1.64 0.24
N LEU A 239 7.71 2.36 1.23
CA LEU A 239 8.20 3.65 1.70
C LEU A 239 8.88 3.44 3.06
N VAL A 240 10.17 3.73 3.12
CA VAL A 240 11.05 3.33 4.23
C VAL A 240 11.77 4.56 4.80
N ARG A 241 11.99 4.58 6.10
CA ARG A 241 12.81 5.58 6.77
C ARG A 241 14.28 5.42 6.38
N ASP A 242 14.92 6.54 6.10
CA ASP A 242 16.33 6.59 5.71
C ASP A 242 17.29 6.11 6.81
N ASP A 243 16.98 6.45 8.06
CA ASP A 243 17.77 6.00 9.23
C ASP A 243 17.64 4.48 9.46
N THR A 244 16.48 3.90 9.16
CA THR A 244 16.26 2.44 9.19
C THR A 244 17.11 1.74 8.12
N LEU A 245 17.15 2.25 6.89
CA LEU A 245 18.00 1.69 5.82
C LEU A 245 19.49 1.87 6.11
N LYS A 246 19.90 2.97 6.77
CA LYS A 246 21.29 3.16 7.22
C LYS A 246 21.68 2.17 8.32
N LYS A 247 20.75 1.88 9.22
CA LYS A 247 20.96 0.96 10.34
C LYS A 247 20.96 -0.50 9.89
N TYR A 248 20.11 -0.84 8.92
CA TYR A 248 19.89 -2.19 8.38
C TYR A 248 19.93 -2.16 6.85
N PRO A 249 21.13 -2.02 6.24
CA PRO A 249 21.25 -1.84 4.78
C PRO A 249 20.69 -3.01 3.96
N GLU A 250 20.69 -4.22 4.51
CA GLU A 250 20.14 -5.42 3.89
C GLU A 250 18.64 -5.33 3.62
N LEU A 251 17.90 -4.48 4.33
CA LEU A 251 16.46 -4.31 4.16
C LEU A 251 16.09 -3.87 2.74
N LYS A 252 16.91 -3.03 2.12
CA LYS A 252 16.64 -2.55 0.76
C LYS A 252 16.52 -3.71 -0.23
N ASP A 253 17.48 -4.62 -0.22
CA ASP A 253 17.50 -5.76 -1.14
C ASP A 253 16.40 -6.77 -0.80
N VAL A 254 16.13 -6.97 0.49
CA VAL A 254 15.08 -7.88 0.96
C VAL A 254 13.69 -7.39 0.55
N LEU A 255 13.37 -6.12 0.78
CA LEU A 255 12.08 -5.54 0.42
C LEU A 255 11.90 -5.44 -1.10
N ASN A 256 12.97 -5.15 -1.85
CA ASN A 256 12.96 -5.10 -3.30
C ASN A 256 12.77 -6.49 -3.97
N LYS A 257 12.78 -7.59 -3.22
CA LYS A 257 12.37 -8.90 -3.77
C LYS A 257 10.94 -8.90 -4.28
N LEU A 258 10.08 -7.99 -3.81
CA LEU A 258 8.72 -7.81 -4.31
C LEU A 258 8.64 -6.98 -5.61
N ALA A 259 9.73 -6.31 -6.03
CA ALA A 259 9.70 -5.47 -7.21
C ALA A 259 9.25 -6.25 -8.46
N GLY A 260 8.18 -5.76 -9.12
CA GLY A 260 7.61 -6.38 -10.30
C GLY A 260 6.94 -7.75 -10.10
N GLN A 261 6.74 -8.22 -8.87
CA GLN A 261 6.22 -9.57 -8.60
C GLN A 261 4.69 -9.68 -8.64
N ILE A 262 3.99 -8.57 -8.51
CA ILE A 262 2.53 -8.54 -8.40
C ILE A 262 2.00 -7.59 -9.48
N ASN A 263 1.13 -8.07 -10.37
CA ASN A 263 0.34 -7.23 -11.28
C ASN A 263 -1.07 -6.99 -10.72
N ASP A 264 -1.86 -6.14 -11.40
CA ASP A 264 -3.21 -5.76 -10.96
C ASP A 264 -4.13 -6.97 -10.79
N GLU A 265 -4.06 -7.96 -11.71
CA GLU A 265 -4.88 -9.18 -11.65
C GLU A 265 -4.51 -10.04 -10.42
N THR A 266 -3.22 -10.25 -10.21
CA THR A 266 -2.72 -10.99 -9.04
C THR A 266 -3.16 -10.30 -7.74
N MET A 267 -3.03 -8.97 -7.65
CA MET A 267 -3.42 -8.26 -6.44
C MET A 267 -4.93 -8.36 -6.20
N ARG A 268 -5.74 -8.28 -7.27
CA ARG A 268 -7.19 -8.48 -7.21
C ARG A 268 -7.57 -9.87 -6.68
N GLU A 269 -6.85 -10.91 -7.11
CA GLU A 269 -7.06 -12.27 -6.59
C GLU A 269 -6.71 -12.39 -5.11
N LEU A 270 -5.61 -11.79 -4.67
CA LEU A 270 -5.21 -11.80 -3.26
C LEU A 270 -6.24 -11.07 -2.38
N ASN A 271 -6.70 -9.90 -2.83
CA ASN A 271 -7.76 -9.17 -2.14
C ASN A 271 -9.07 -9.98 -2.08
N TYR A 272 -9.46 -10.64 -3.17
CA TYR A 272 -10.65 -11.48 -3.22
C TYR A 272 -10.61 -12.64 -2.22
N LYS A 273 -9.46 -13.28 -2.05
CA LYS A 273 -9.28 -14.36 -1.06
C LYS A 273 -9.61 -13.90 0.35
N VAL A 274 -9.15 -12.71 0.72
CA VAL A 274 -9.42 -12.16 2.06
C VAL A 274 -10.86 -11.63 2.14
N ASP A 275 -11.26 -10.72 1.23
CA ASP A 275 -12.52 -9.98 1.34
C ASP A 275 -13.76 -10.84 1.09
N LYS A 276 -13.67 -11.82 0.18
CA LYS A 276 -14.80 -12.67 -0.20
C LYS A 276 -14.74 -14.06 0.41
N LEU A 277 -13.55 -14.69 0.41
CA LEU A 277 -13.41 -16.06 0.92
C LEU A 277 -13.11 -16.10 2.43
N GLY A 278 -12.77 -14.96 3.05
CA GLY A 278 -12.50 -14.85 4.47
C GLY A 278 -11.16 -15.47 4.90
N GLU A 279 -10.22 -15.64 3.95
CA GLU A 279 -8.90 -16.16 4.27
C GLU A 279 -8.11 -15.15 5.13
N ASP A 280 -7.25 -15.66 6.00
CA ASP A 280 -6.38 -14.82 6.82
C ASP A 280 -5.35 -14.05 5.96
N PRO A 281 -5.24 -12.72 6.06
CA PRO A 281 -4.34 -11.92 5.23
C PRO A 281 -2.87 -12.34 5.32
N LYS A 282 -2.42 -12.81 6.50
CA LYS A 282 -1.06 -13.29 6.67
C LYS A 282 -0.84 -14.60 5.92
N THR A 283 -1.79 -15.50 5.99
CA THR A 283 -1.75 -16.78 5.24
C THR A 283 -1.70 -16.52 3.74
N VAL A 284 -2.56 -15.63 3.22
CA VAL A 284 -2.57 -15.23 1.80
C VAL A 284 -1.22 -14.64 1.39
N ALA A 285 -0.62 -13.79 2.22
CA ALA A 285 0.69 -13.20 1.97
C ALA A 285 1.81 -14.26 1.94
N ASP A 286 1.84 -15.16 2.93
CA ASP A 286 2.87 -16.20 3.06
C ASP A 286 2.79 -17.19 1.89
N ASP A 287 1.59 -17.61 1.50
CA ASP A 287 1.38 -18.56 0.39
C ASP A 287 1.78 -17.94 -0.96
N PHE A 288 1.48 -16.65 -1.16
CA PHE A 288 1.97 -15.93 -2.34
C PHE A 288 3.50 -15.90 -2.37
N LEU A 289 4.16 -15.50 -1.28
CA LEU A 289 5.62 -15.43 -1.22
C LEU A 289 6.28 -16.80 -1.46
N LYS A 290 5.70 -17.88 -0.93
CA LYS A 290 6.16 -19.27 -1.20
C LYS A 290 5.98 -19.63 -2.68
N SER A 291 4.83 -19.31 -3.26
CA SER A 291 4.54 -19.61 -4.67
C SER A 291 5.51 -18.93 -5.64
N LYS A 292 6.05 -17.78 -5.26
CA LYS A 292 7.08 -17.04 -6.00
C LYS A 292 8.52 -17.45 -5.64
N GLY A 293 8.71 -18.36 -4.67
CA GLY A 293 10.05 -18.77 -4.21
C GLY A 293 10.82 -17.66 -3.46
N LEU A 294 10.11 -16.63 -2.95
CA LEU A 294 10.72 -15.51 -2.23
C LEU A 294 11.02 -15.85 -0.77
N ILE A 295 10.36 -16.87 -0.25
CA ILE A 295 10.61 -17.50 1.05
C ILE A 295 10.55 -19.03 0.92
N LYS A 296 11.13 -19.73 1.92
CA LYS A 296 11.10 -21.20 2.02
C LYS A 296 9.88 -21.68 2.80
#